data_9239e3a7c8fa28a28e22ef779119e76b
#
_entry.id   9239e3a7c8fa28a28e22ef779119e76b
#
_cell.length_a   1.000
_cell.length_b   1.000
_cell.length_c   1.000
_cell.angle_alpha   90.00
_cell.angle_beta   90.00
_cell.angle_gamma   90.00
#
_symmetry.space_group_name_H-M   'P 1'
#
loop_
_entity.id
_entity.type
_entity.pdbx_description
1 polymer ?
#
loop_
_entity_poly.entity_id
_entity_poly.type
_entity_poly.pdbx_seq_one_letter_code
_entity_poly.pdbx_strand_id
1 'polypeptide(L)'
;MARITVEDCLEVVDNRFDLVMMAAKRARQLAGGVEPKLDNSEANDKPTVLALREIAARAIDTGYIDAVEKSERERKEREALEWAAAEVVAGDDDMKGDD
;
A
#
# COMPACT_ATOMS: atom_id res chain seq x y z
N MET A 1 1.80 23.11 -12.60
CA MET A 1 2.21 21.88 -11.90
C MET A 1 2.12 22.09 -10.40
N ALA A 2 1.33 21.25 -9.76
CA ALA A 2 1.20 21.35 -8.31
C ALA A 2 2.51 20.88 -7.66
N ARG A 3 3.07 21.72 -6.83
CA ARG A 3 4.27 21.38 -6.09
C ARG A 3 3.89 21.21 -4.63
N ILE A 4 4.01 20.00 -4.13
CA ILE A 4 3.74 19.69 -2.73
C ILE A 4 5.06 19.71 -2.00
N THR A 5 5.11 20.49 -0.92
CA THR A 5 6.27 20.55 -0.06
C THR A 5 5.95 19.85 1.26
N VAL A 6 7.00 19.52 2.01
CA VAL A 6 6.85 18.98 3.36
C VAL A 6 6.06 19.94 4.23
N GLU A 7 6.24 21.25 4.02
CA GLU A 7 5.52 22.26 4.79
C GLU A 7 4.00 22.18 4.61
N ASP A 8 3.56 21.90 3.38
CA ASP A 8 2.12 21.73 3.13
C ASP A 8 1.56 20.55 3.92
N CYS A 9 2.33 19.48 4.01
CA CYS A 9 1.93 18.30 4.77
C CYS A 9 1.94 18.56 6.27
N LEU A 10 2.85 19.40 6.75
CA LEU A 10 2.95 19.72 8.18
C LEU A 10 1.76 20.53 8.70
N GLU A 11 0.96 21.08 7.83
CA GLU A 11 -0.32 21.68 8.24
C GLU A 11 -1.33 20.59 8.64
N VAL A 12 -1.14 19.38 8.16
CA VAL A 12 -2.04 18.25 8.44
C VAL A 12 -1.46 17.33 9.50
N VAL A 13 -0.16 17.11 9.46
CA VAL A 13 0.57 16.22 10.39
C VAL A 13 1.52 17.05 11.23
N ASP A 14 1.35 17.02 12.54
CA ASP A 14 2.07 17.91 13.45
C ASP A 14 3.58 17.64 13.54
N ASN A 15 3.98 16.42 13.28
CA ASN A 15 5.34 15.95 13.54
C ASN A 15 5.97 15.48 12.24
N ARG A 16 7.17 16.00 11.95
CA ARG A 16 7.89 15.65 10.73
C ARG A 16 8.21 14.15 10.65
N PHE A 17 8.53 13.56 11.80
CA PHE A 17 8.82 12.13 11.85
C PHE A 17 7.57 11.31 11.48
N ASP A 18 6.42 11.69 12.04
CA ASP A 18 5.16 11.01 11.72
C ASP A 18 4.82 11.17 10.25
N LEU A 19 5.08 12.34 9.69
CA LEU A 19 4.87 12.59 8.27
C LEU A 19 5.72 11.65 7.41
N VAL A 20 7.00 11.50 7.76
CA VAL A 20 7.89 10.61 7.01
C VAL A 20 7.38 9.18 7.06
N MET A 21 6.96 8.73 8.24
CA MET A 21 6.43 7.36 8.39
C MET A 21 5.15 7.16 7.57
N MET A 22 4.24 8.10 7.62
CA MET A 22 3.01 8.03 6.83
C MET A 22 3.30 7.99 5.34
N ALA A 23 4.14 8.93 4.90
CA ALA A 23 4.48 9.05 3.47
C ALA A 23 5.18 7.79 2.96
N ALA A 24 6.08 7.22 3.76
CA ALA A 24 6.81 6.02 3.38
C ALA A 24 5.87 4.82 3.24
N LYS A 25 4.97 4.65 4.20
CA LYS A 25 3.99 3.56 4.14
C LYS A 25 3.07 3.71 2.94
N ARG A 26 2.54 4.91 2.75
CA ARG A 26 1.62 5.17 1.65
C ARG A 26 2.31 5.01 0.29
N ALA A 27 3.54 5.50 0.17
CA ALA A 27 4.31 5.36 -1.07
C ALA A 27 4.50 3.88 -1.43
N ARG A 28 4.78 3.04 -0.44
CA ARG A 28 4.91 1.61 -0.68
C ARG A 28 3.59 0.99 -1.15
N GLN A 29 2.48 1.41 -0.56
CA GLN A 29 1.17 0.93 -0.98
C GLN A 29 0.89 1.31 -2.43
N LEU A 30 1.15 2.56 -2.78
CA LEU A 30 0.94 3.05 -4.14
C LEU A 30 1.85 2.33 -5.13
N ALA A 31 3.11 2.13 -4.78
CA ALA A 31 4.05 1.42 -5.64
C ALA A 31 3.63 -0.04 -5.83
N GLY A 32 2.95 -0.61 -4.85
CA GLY A 32 2.48 -1.99 -4.90
C GLY A 32 1.14 -2.17 -5.59
N GLY A 33 0.56 -1.09 -6.11
CA GLY A 33 -0.66 -1.18 -6.90
C GLY A 33 -1.95 -0.77 -6.19
N VAL A 34 -1.86 -0.30 -4.95
CA VAL A 34 -3.04 0.21 -4.25
C VAL A 34 -3.53 1.47 -4.98
N GLU A 35 -4.82 1.57 -5.18
CA GLU A 35 -5.40 2.67 -5.92
C GLU A 35 -5.23 3.99 -5.18
N PRO A 36 -4.75 5.04 -5.86
CA PRO A 36 -4.62 6.35 -5.23
C PRO A 36 -5.96 7.01 -4.98
N LYS A 37 -5.99 7.86 -3.96
CA LYS A 37 -7.19 8.64 -3.64
C LYS A 37 -7.29 9.91 -4.48
N LEU A 38 -6.18 10.35 -5.06
CA LEU A 38 -6.15 11.51 -5.95
C LEU A 38 -5.86 11.04 -7.36
N ASP A 39 -6.42 11.74 -8.33
CA ASP A 39 -6.17 11.43 -9.72
C ASP A 39 -4.71 11.77 -10.07
N ASN A 40 -3.97 10.79 -10.57
CA ASN A 40 -2.58 10.94 -10.95
C ASN A 40 -2.38 10.74 -12.45
N SER A 41 -3.47 10.63 -13.21
CA SER A 41 -3.37 10.29 -14.63
C SER A 41 -2.67 11.36 -15.45
N GLU A 42 -2.90 12.62 -15.15
CA GLU A 42 -2.25 13.72 -15.86
C GLU A 42 -0.87 14.05 -15.28
N ALA A 43 -0.80 14.13 -13.94
CA ALA A 43 0.45 14.50 -13.27
C ALA A 43 1.50 13.39 -13.33
N ASN A 44 1.05 12.15 -13.28
CA ASN A 44 1.93 10.98 -13.32
C ASN A 44 3.09 11.11 -12.32
N ASP A 45 2.75 11.51 -11.10
CA ASP A 45 3.74 11.67 -10.05
C ASP A 45 4.24 10.32 -9.55
N LYS A 46 5.47 10.31 -9.06
CA LYS A 46 6.03 9.13 -8.41
C LYS A 46 5.26 8.84 -7.12
N PRO A 47 5.28 7.57 -6.65
CA PRO A 47 4.54 7.20 -5.44
C PRO A 47 4.84 8.09 -4.23
N THR A 48 6.09 8.52 -4.04
CA THR A 48 6.45 9.37 -2.91
C THR A 48 5.77 10.74 -3.00
N VAL A 49 5.78 11.33 -4.20
CA VAL A 49 5.14 12.63 -4.41
C VAL A 49 3.63 12.52 -4.29
N LEU A 50 3.05 11.47 -4.86
CA LEU A 50 1.61 11.24 -4.78
C LEU A 50 1.18 11.04 -3.33
N ALA A 51 1.95 10.29 -2.55
CA ALA A 51 1.67 10.09 -1.13
C ALA A 51 1.62 11.43 -0.38
N LEU A 52 2.58 12.29 -0.63
CA LEU A 52 2.61 13.61 0.01
C LEU A 52 1.41 14.47 -0.41
N ARG A 53 1.04 14.39 -1.67
CA ARG A 53 -0.15 15.11 -2.16
C ARG A 53 -1.43 14.62 -1.48
N GLU A 54 -1.55 13.30 -1.30
CA GLU A 54 -2.72 12.74 -0.62
C GLU A 54 -2.79 13.20 0.83
N ILE A 55 -1.67 13.22 1.51
CA ILE A 55 -1.60 13.68 2.91
C ILE A 55 -1.96 15.16 2.99
N ALA A 56 -1.38 15.99 2.16
CA ALA A 56 -1.63 17.44 2.16
C ALA A 56 -3.10 17.75 1.84
N ALA A 57 -3.71 16.96 0.97
CA ALA A 57 -5.11 17.14 0.59
C ALA A 57 -6.09 16.53 1.60
N ARG A 58 -5.57 15.92 2.67
CA ARG A 58 -6.37 15.24 3.70
C ARG A 58 -7.21 14.10 3.14
N ALA A 59 -6.76 13.52 2.01
CA ALA A 59 -7.45 12.41 1.38
C ALA A 59 -7.25 11.11 2.13
N ILE A 60 -6.17 11.02 2.89
CA ILE A 60 -5.82 9.84 3.70
C ILE A 60 -5.37 10.31 5.08
N ASP A 61 -5.45 9.41 6.05
CA ASP A 61 -4.94 9.64 7.39
C ASP A 61 -4.23 8.37 7.87
N THR A 62 -3.67 8.43 9.08
CA THR A 62 -2.95 7.30 9.65
C THR A 62 -3.84 6.06 9.74
N GLY A 63 -5.09 6.26 10.18
CA GLY A 63 -6.03 5.14 10.30
C GLY A 63 -6.30 4.47 8.96
N TYR A 64 -6.47 5.26 7.91
CA TYR A 64 -6.69 4.72 6.57
C TYR A 64 -5.46 3.94 6.08
N ILE A 65 -4.27 4.50 6.27
CA ILE A 65 -3.02 3.85 5.85
C ILE A 65 -2.85 2.52 6.58
N ASP A 66 -3.10 2.50 7.88
CA ASP A 66 -2.98 1.29 8.68
C ASP A 66 -4.01 0.24 8.27
N ALA A 67 -5.22 0.67 7.95
CA ALA A 67 -6.27 -0.23 7.49
C ALA A 67 -5.89 -0.88 6.15
N VAL A 68 -5.34 -0.10 5.23
CA VAL A 68 -4.87 -0.62 3.94
C VAL A 68 -3.71 -1.59 4.14
N GLU A 69 -2.78 -1.25 5.02
CA GLU A 69 -1.65 -2.12 5.32
C GLU A 69 -2.13 -3.47 5.85
N LYS A 70 -3.08 -3.44 6.77
CA LYS A 70 -3.66 -4.68 7.33
C LYS A 70 -4.37 -5.48 6.24
N SER A 71 -5.16 -4.83 5.42
CA SER A 71 -5.90 -5.49 4.35
C SER A 71 -4.95 -6.14 3.33
N GLU A 72 -3.89 -5.43 2.96
CA GLU A 72 -2.90 -5.97 2.03
C GLU A 72 -2.14 -7.14 2.62
N ARG A 73 -1.82 -7.08 3.90
CA ARG A 73 -1.15 -8.18 4.59
C ARG A 73 -2.05 -9.41 4.63
N GLU A 74 -3.31 -9.21 4.99
CA GLU A 74 -4.27 -10.31 5.03
C GLU A 74 -4.49 -10.95 3.67
N ARG A 75 -4.54 -10.11 2.62
CA ARG A 75 -4.68 -10.61 1.25
C ARG A 75 -3.48 -11.46 0.86
N LYS A 76 -2.28 -11.01 1.16
CA LYS A 76 -1.07 -11.75 0.86
C LYS A 76 -1.00 -13.06 1.62
N GLU A 77 -1.39 -13.04 2.90
CA GLU A 77 -1.43 -14.25 3.71
C GLU A 77 -2.43 -15.26 3.14
N ARG A 78 -3.61 -14.78 2.74
CA ARG A 78 -4.62 -15.64 2.15
C ARG A 78 -4.14 -16.26 0.84
N GLU A 79 -3.53 -15.43 -0.02
CA GLU A 79 -2.97 -15.93 -1.28
C GLU A 79 -1.87 -16.97 -1.04
N ALA A 80 -1.02 -16.72 -0.05
CA ALA A 80 0.05 -17.66 0.29
C ALA A 80 -0.52 -18.98 0.79
N LEU A 81 -1.57 -18.92 1.61
CA LEU A 81 -2.23 -20.13 2.11
C LEU A 81 -2.92 -20.90 0.99
N GLU A 82 -3.58 -20.19 0.09
CA GLU A 82 -4.23 -20.83 -1.05
C GLU A 82 -3.21 -21.51 -1.95
N TRP A 83 -2.09 -20.84 -2.17
CA TRP A 83 -1.01 -21.38 -2.99
C TRP A 83 -0.40 -22.63 -2.34
N ALA A 84 -0.12 -22.56 -1.04
CA ALA A 84 0.42 -23.70 -0.30
C ALA A 84 -0.57 -24.87 -0.28
N ALA A 85 -1.86 -24.58 -0.09
CA ALA A 85 -2.89 -25.61 -0.10
C ALA A 85 -2.95 -26.29 -1.46
N ALA A 86 -2.85 -25.52 -2.54
CA ALA A 86 -2.84 -26.07 -3.89
C ALA A 86 -1.66 -27.01 -4.11
N GLU A 87 -0.48 -26.61 -3.60
CA GLU A 87 0.71 -27.45 -3.72
C GLU A 87 0.59 -28.74 -2.91
N VAL A 88 0.02 -28.64 -1.71
CA VAL A 88 -0.18 -29.83 -0.89
C VAL A 88 -1.11 -30.83 -1.59
N VAL A 89 -2.19 -30.33 -2.18
CA VAL A 89 -3.12 -31.19 -2.91
C VAL A 89 -2.43 -31.81 -4.12
N ALA A 90 -1.65 -31.05 -4.86
CA ALA A 90 -0.92 -31.58 -6.01
C ALA A 90 0.10 -32.65 -5.59
N GLY A 91 0.80 -32.41 -4.46
CA GLY A 91 1.75 -33.36 -3.94
C GLY A 91 1.08 -34.66 -3.48
N ASP A 92 -0.11 -34.55 -2.89
CA ASP A 92 -0.88 -35.71 -2.46
C ASP A 92 -1.32 -36.54 -3.66
N ASP A 93 -1.75 -35.90 -4.74
CA ASP A 93 -2.10 -36.58 -5.98
C ASP A 93 -0.90 -37.32 -6.56
N ASP A 94 0.26 -36.70 -6.55
CA ASP A 94 1.50 -37.33 -7.02
C ASP A 94 1.83 -38.56 -6.20
N MET A 95 1.66 -38.49 -4.90
CA MET A 95 1.91 -39.63 -4.02
C MET A 95 0.96 -40.77 -4.29
N LYS A 96 -0.29 -40.46 -4.57
CA LYS A 96 -1.28 -41.51 -4.94
C LYS A 96 -0.93 -42.17 -6.26
N GLY A 97 -0.35 -41.42 -7.17
CA GLY A 97 0.04 -41.94 -8.46
C GLY A 97 1.15 -42.98 -8.40
N ASP A 98 1.91 -42.97 -7.33
CA ASP A 98 3.05 -43.89 -7.15
C ASP A 98 2.62 -45.29 -6.67
N ASP A 99 1.44 -45.43 -6.24
CA ASP A 99 0.91 -46.76 -5.88
C ASP A 99 0.47 -47.50 -7.12
#